data_c4673785b14fdf1a6af0a7900d1f6e1d
#
_entry.id   c4673785b14fdf1a6af0a7900d1f6e1d
#
_cell.length_a   1.000
_cell.length_b   1.000
_cell.length_c   1.000
_cell.angle_alpha   90.00
_cell.angle_beta   90.00
_cell.angle_gamma   90.00
#
_symmetry.space_group_name_H-M   'P 1'
#
loop_
_entity.id
_entity.type
_entity.pdbx_description
1 polymer ?
#
loop_
_entity_poly.entity_id
_entity_poly.type
_entity_poly.pdbx_seq_one_letter_code
_entity_poly.pdbx_strand_id
1 'polypeptide(L)'
;MNWILLLLALVMIACILCNKLTSKIGMPVLLAFLAVGMLCGVDGPLHIRFDNYALTETLCTVALIFIIFYGGFGIKWRAAKPVAGKAVLLSTLGVFLTAAAMGVFCRFALHTGWLEGMLMGAVLGSTDAASVFSILRSKKLDLKYGTASLLEVESGSNDPVAYLITTIVLAMMTTEISAGRMLYMIFAQIVYGVGIGAVLAVCTVFFLRRFRFETSGFDTVFMAAIAILSYVLPVLIGGNGYLSAYIAGIILGNQKIPNKKNQVHFFDGVTGFMQLMVFFLLGLLCTPSKLGSVILPALAIAVVLTFVARPLVVGVLLTPFRAKLPQQLLV
;
A
#
# COMPACT_ATOMS: atom_id res chain seq x y z
N MET A 1 -18.52 7.38 -26.10
CA MET A 1 -18.94 6.91 -24.77
C MET A 1 -19.16 5.39 -24.74
N ASN A 2 -20.02 4.82 -25.57
CA ASN A 2 -20.36 3.37 -25.55
C ASN A 2 -19.17 2.45 -25.75
N TRP A 3 -18.22 2.77 -26.63
CA TRP A 3 -16.99 1.98 -26.84
C TRP A 3 -16.07 1.96 -25.61
N ILE A 4 -15.99 3.06 -24.87
CA ILE A 4 -15.21 3.12 -23.62
C ILE A 4 -15.83 2.22 -22.56
N LEU A 5 -17.18 2.27 -22.41
CA LEU A 5 -17.90 1.41 -21.47
C LEU A 5 -17.77 -0.07 -21.85
N LEU A 6 -17.85 -0.40 -23.14
CA LEU A 6 -17.64 -1.76 -23.63
C LEU A 6 -16.23 -2.25 -23.30
N LEU A 7 -15.21 -1.43 -23.61
CA LEU A 7 -13.82 -1.75 -23.32
C LEU A 7 -13.61 -1.98 -21.81
N LEU A 8 -14.12 -1.10 -20.98
CA LEU A 8 -14.01 -1.20 -19.52
C LEU A 8 -14.65 -2.49 -19.00
N ALA A 9 -15.84 -2.86 -19.50
CA ALA A 9 -16.50 -4.11 -19.14
C ALA A 9 -15.68 -5.33 -19.58
N LEU A 10 -15.16 -5.34 -20.81
CA LEU A 10 -14.33 -6.41 -21.33
C LEU A 10 -13.02 -6.57 -20.55
N VAL A 11 -12.36 -5.47 -20.21
CA VAL A 11 -11.15 -5.46 -19.38
C VAL A 11 -11.43 -6.04 -18.00
N MET A 12 -12.52 -5.64 -17.35
CA MET A 12 -12.91 -6.19 -16.04
C MET A 12 -13.13 -7.71 -16.14
N ILE A 13 -13.85 -8.17 -17.14
CA ILE A 13 -14.10 -9.61 -17.36
C ILE A 13 -12.77 -10.33 -17.61
N ALA A 14 -11.91 -9.80 -18.49
CA ALA A 14 -10.60 -10.38 -18.77
C ALA A 14 -9.73 -10.49 -17.50
N CYS A 15 -9.67 -9.46 -16.68
CA CYS A 15 -8.94 -9.47 -15.42
C CYS A 15 -9.49 -10.53 -14.43
N ILE A 16 -10.82 -10.67 -14.33
CA ILE A 16 -11.45 -11.69 -13.48
C ILE A 16 -11.13 -13.10 -13.99
N LEU A 17 -11.15 -13.31 -15.30
CA LEU A 17 -10.78 -14.59 -15.89
C LEU A 17 -9.29 -14.92 -15.69
N CYS A 18 -8.42 -13.91 -15.82
CA CYS A 18 -6.99 -14.04 -15.52
C CYS A 18 -6.73 -14.43 -14.07
N ASN A 19 -7.54 -13.97 -13.10
CA ASN A 19 -7.42 -14.38 -11.71
C ASN A 19 -7.56 -15.90 -11.53
N LYS A 20 -8.49 -16.53 -12.25
CA LYS A 20 -8.65 -17.99 -12.23
C LYS A 20 -7.43 -18.72 -12.81
N LEU A 21 -6.79 -18.14 -13.81
CA LEU A 21 -5.62 -18.71 -14.46
C LEU A 21 -4.36 -18.55 -13.59
N THR A 22 -4.13 -17.36 -13.05
CA THR A 22 -2.98 -17.06 -12.19
C THR A 22 -3.00 -17.85 -10.89
N SER A 23 -4.18 -18.09 -10.32
CA SER A 23 -4.34 -18.92 -9.12
C SER A 23 -3.88 -20.37 -9.32
N LYS A 24 -4.02 -20.91 -10.54
CA LYS A 24 -3.52 -22.25 -10.90
C LYS A 24 -2.00 -22.29 -11.05
N ILE A 25 -1.40 -21.21 -11.55
CA ILE A 25 0.04 -21.11 -11.81
C ILE A 25 0.80 -20.67 -10.54
N GLY A 26 0.08 -20.16 -9.53
CA GLY A 26 0.67 -19.65 -8.30
C GLY A 26 1.30 -18.24 -8.43
N MET A 27 0.97 -17.52 -9.50
CA MET A 27 1.41 -16.14 -9.71
C MET A 27 0.46 -15.16 -9.02
N PRO A 28 0.97 -14.02 -8.49
CA PRO A 28 0.12 -12.95 -7.99
C PRO A 28 -0.80 -12.41 -9.10
N VAL A 29 -2.10 -12.31 -8.80
CA VAL A 29 -3.10 -11.84 -9.77
C VAL A 29 -2.84 -10.41 -10.25
N LEU A 30 -2.19 -9.59 -9.44
CA LEU A 30 -1.86 -8.19 -9.74
C LEU A 30 -0.95 -8.07 -10.98
N LEU A 31 -0.03 -9.03 -11.17
CA LEU A 31 0.80 -9.10 -12.38
C LEU A 31 -0.02 -9.33 -13.65
N ALA A 32 -1.12 -10.11 -13.55
CA ALA A 32 -2.03 -10.30 -14.68
C ALA A 32 -2.78 -8.99 -15.01
N PHE A 33 -3.21 -8.24 -14.02
CA PHE A 33 -3.86 -6.93 -14.24
C PHE A 33 -2.92 -5.95 -14.92
N LEU A 34 -1.66 -5.91 -14.47
CA LEU A 34 -0.60 -5.12 -15.07
C LEU A 34 -0.38 -5.54 -16.54
N ALA A 35 -0.27 -6.85 -16.81
CA ALA A 35 -0.07 -7.37 -18.15
C ALA A 35 -1.25 -7.02 -19.09
N VAL A 36 -2.49 -7.14 -18.62
CA VAL A 36 -3.68 -6.72 -19.39
C VAL A 36 -3.62 -5.22 -19.69
N GLY A 37 -3.21 -4.40 -18.72
CA GLY A 37 -2.98 -2.97 -18.92
C GLY A 37 -1.94 -2.68 -20.00
N MET A 38 -0.80 -3.37 -19.98
CA MET A 38 0.25 -3.26 -21.00
C MET A 38 -0.25 -3.67 -22.39
N LEU A 39 -1.04 -4.73 -22.50
CA LEU A 39 -1.64 -5.17 -23.76
C LEU A 39 -2.65 -4.16 -24.33
N CYS A 40 -3.32 -3.39 -23.47
CA CYS A 40 -4.20 -2.32 -23.89
C CYS A 40 -3.45 -1.02 -24.22
N GLY A 41 -2.25 -0.82 -23.69
CA GLY A 41 -1.46 0.39 -23.78
C GLY A 41 -0.90 0.72 -25.17
N VAL A 42 0.02 1.69 -25.22
CA VAL A 42 0.57 2.26 -26.45
C VAL A 42 1.23 1.22 -27.35
N ASP A 43 1.97 0.28 -26.77
CA ASP A 43 2.69 -0.78 -27.49
C ASP A 43 1.86 -2.05 -27.67
N GLY A 44 0.68 -2.14 -27.07
CA GLY A 44 -0.19 -3.28 -27.16
C GLY A 44 -1.08 -3.24 -28.42
N PRO A 45 -1.85 -4.32 -28.69
CA PRO A 45 -2.69 -4.42 -29.89
C PRO A 45 -3.82 -3.38 -29.95
N LEU A 46 -4.23 -2.80 -28.82
CA LEU A 46 -5.27 -1.78 -28.79
C LEU A 46 -4.74 -0.34 -28.98
N HIS A 47 -3.42 -0.14 -28.87
CA HIS A 47 -2.76 1.16 -29.05
C HIS A 47 -3.41 2.33 -28.31
N ILE A 48 -3.92 2.10 -27.11
CA ILE A 48 -4.58 3.15 -26.32
C ILE A 48 -3.50 4.09 -25.77
N ARG A 49 -3.50 5.33 -26.25
CA ARG A 49 -2.67 6.40 -25.70
C ARG A 49 -3.34 6.99 -24.47
N PHE A 50 -2.81 6.65 -23.31
CA PHE A 50 -3.27 7.17 -22.04
C PHE A 50 -2.07 7.79 -21.30
N ASP A 51 -2.08 9.12 -21.16
CA ASP A 51 -1.01 9.92 -20.57
C ASP A 51 -1.53 10.93 -19.53
N ASN A 52 -2.75 10.70 -19.03
CA ASN A 52 -3.37 11.56 -18.03
C ASN A 52 -2.93 11.15 -16.62
N TYR A 53 -1.74 11.60 -16.22
CA TYR A 53 -1.15 11.32 -14.90
C TYR A 53 -1.98 11.88 -13.75
N ALA A 54 -2.63 13.07 -13.90
CA ALA A 54 -3.46 13.66 -12.87
C ALA A 54 -4.72 12.83 -12.57
N LEU A 55 -5.37 12.30 -13.62
CA LEU A 55 -6.49 11.38 -13.45
C LEU A 55 -6.02 10.08 -12.80
N THR A 56 -4.88 9.54 -13.23
CA THR A 56 -4.30 8.33 -12.64
C THR A 56 -3.99 8.53 -11.15
N GLU A 57 -3.36 9.62 -10.78
CA GLU A 57 -3.07 9.96 -9.39
C GLU A 57 -4.35 10.01 -8.55
N THR A 58 -5.40 10.68 -9.04
CA THR A 58 -6.69 10.78 -8.35
C THR A 58 -7.32 9.40 -8.16
N LEU A 59 -7.38 8.59 -9.20
CA LEU A 59 -7.97 7.25 -9.14
C LEU A 59 -7.15 6.31 -8.22
N CYS A 60 -5.82 6.36 -8.31
CA CYS A 60 -4.94 5.59 -7.44
C CYS A 60 -5.05 6.05 -5.98
N THR A 61 -5.18 7.35 -5.73
CA THR A 61 -5.40 7.88 -4.36
C THR A 61 -6.67 7.32 -3.76
N VAL A 62 -7.80 7.40 -4.49
CA VAL A 62 -9.07 6.83 -4.02
C VAL A 62 -8.95 5.33 -3.78
N ALA A 63 -8.31 4.61 -4.69
CA ALA A 63 -8.10 3.17 -4.54
C ALA A 63 -7.28 2.83 -3.30
N LEU A 64 -6.16 3.52 -3.09
CA LEU A 64 -5.28 3.32 -1.94
C LEU A 64 -5.96 3.63 -0.61
N ILE A 65 -6.86 4.63 -0.55
CA ILE A 65 -7.65 4.89 0.66
C ILE A 65 -8.42 3.64 1.08
N PHE A 66 -9.15 3.01 0.16
CA PHE A 66 -9.91 1.80 0.46
C PHE A 66 -9.03 0.60 0.77
N ILE A 67 -7.96 0.40 0.02
CA ILE A 67 -7.01 -0.72 0.21
C ILE A 67 -6.35 -0.61 1.60
N ILE A 68 -5.81 0.54 1.95
CA ILE A 68 -5.11 0.77 3.22
C ILE A 68 -6.08 0.73 4.40
N PHE A 69 -7.26 1.35 4.29
CA PHE A 69 -8.29 1.30 5.33
C PHE A 69 -8.72 -0.14 5.60
N TYR A 70 -9.01 -0.92 4.56
CA TYR A 70 -9.42 -2.31 4.70
C TYR A 70 -8.28 -3.21 5.14
N GLY A 71 -7.05 -2.94 4.73
CA GLY A 71 -5.84 -3.59 5.24
C GLY A 71 -5.78 -3.48 6.76
N GLY A 72 -5.93 -2.27 7.30
CA GLY A 72 -6.02 -2.02 8.73
C GLY A 72 -7.22 -2.71 9.39
N PHE A 73 -8.40 -2.64 8.76
CA PHE A 73 -9.64 -3.24 9.26
C PHE A 73 -9.55 -4.77 9.41
N GLY A 74 -8.74 -5.43 8.57
CA GLY A 74 -8.51 -6.86 8.62
C GLY A 74 -7.57 -7.34 9.73
N ILE A 75 -6.78 -6.44 10.35
CA ILE A 75 -5.80 -6.79 11.37
C ILE A 75 -6.48 -7.20 12.66
N LYS A 76 -6.16 -8.40 13.15
CA LYS A 76 -6.59 -8.90 14.45
C LYS A 76 -5.61 -8.43 15.53
N TRP A 77 -5.96 -7.37 16.26
CA TRP A 77 -5.08 -6.76 17.26
C TRP A 77 -4.54 -7.73 18.31
N ARG A 78 -5.35 -8.71 18.74
CA ARG A 78 -4.90 -9.74 19.70
C ARG A 78 -3.70 -10.54 19.18
N ALA A 79 -3.68 -10.88 17.90
CA ALA A 79 -2.59 -11.62 17.28
C ALA A 79 -1.41 -10.69 16.91
N ALA A 80 -1.70 -9.43 16.55
CA ALA A 80 -0.71 -8.44 16.17
C ALA A 80 0.05 -7.83 17.36
N LYS A 81 -0.60 -7.66 18.53
CA LYS A 81 -0.03 -7.02 19.72
C LYS A 81 1.35 -7.54 20.13
N PRO A 82 1.64 -8.86 20.17
CA PRO A 82 2.96 -9.38 20.56
C PRO A 82 4.08 -9.01 19.59
N VAL A 83 3.74 -8.76 18.33
CA VAL A 83 4.71 -8.45 17.26
C VAL A 83 4.65 -6.99 16.82
N ALA A 84 3.73 -6.20 17.35
CA ALA A 84 3.48 -4.81 16.93
C ALA A 84 4.73 -3.94 17.03
N GLY A 85 5.52 -4.06 18.11
CA GLY A 85 6.76 -3.28 18.25
C GLY A 85 7.78 -3.58 17.16
N LYS A 86 7.95 -4.87 16.79
CA LYS A 86 8.82 -5.28 15.69
C LYS A 86 8.29 -4.80 14.35
N ALA A 87 6.97 -4.91 14.12
CA ALA A 87 6.32 -4.47 12.90
C ALA A 87 6.45 -2.95 12.71
N VAL A 88 6.17 -2.15 13.75
CA VAL A 88 6.33 -0.69 13.70
C VAL A 88 7.78 -0.30 13.44
N LEU A 89 8.75 -0.96 14.07
CA LEU A 89 10.17 -0.69 13.84
C LEU A 89 10.56 -0.98 12.38
N LEU A 90 10.11 -2.09 11.82
CA LEU A 90 10.38 -2.46 10.43
C LEU A 90 9.67 -1.53 9.43
N SER A 91 8.41 -1.21 9.69
CA SER A 91 7.64 -0.32 8.80
C SER A 91 8.04 1.15 8.89
N THR A 92 8.79 1.57 9.91
CA THR A 92 9.29 2.94 10.05
C THR A 92 10.78 3.03 9.75
N LEU A 93 11.61 2.65 10.72
CA LEU A 93 13.07 2.68 10.57
C LEU A 93 13.56 1.72 9.48
N GLY A 94 12.89 0.58 9.31
CA GLY A 94 13.21 -0.39 8.25
C GLY A 94 13.02 0.19 6.86
N VAL A 95 11.89 0.85 6.60
CA VAL A 95 11.62 1.52 5.31
C VAL A 95 12.64 2.64 5.06
N PHE A 96 12.92 3.47 6.10
CA PHE A 96 13.92 4.53 5.98
C PHE A 96 15.31 4.00 5.66
N LEU A 97 15.79 2.98 6.37
CA LEU A 97 17.10 2.36 6.13
C LEU A 97 17.17 1.67 4.76
N THR A 98 16.09 1.00 4.34
CA THR A 98 16.00 0.40 3.01
C THR A 98 16.05 1.47 1.93
N ALA A 99 15.31 2.57 2.09
CA ALA A 99 15.35 3.71 1.17
C ALA A 99 16.74 4.33 1.08
N ALA A 100 17.41 4.51 2.23
CA ALA A 100 18.78 5.03 2.26
C ALA A 100 19.78 4.08 1.61
N ALA A 101 19.72 2.78 1.89
CA ALA A 101 20.58 1.76 1.29
C ALA A 101 20.40 1.71 -0.23
N MET A 102 19.16 1.75 -0.71
CA MET A 102 18.86 1.79 -2.14
C MET A 102 19.28 3.12 -2.78
N GLY A 103 19.13 4.23 -2.06
CA GLY A 103 19.63 5.54 -2.49
C GLY A 103 21.14 5.54 -2.71
N VAL A 104 21.89 4.98 -1.77
CA VAL A 104 23.35 4.79 -1.90
C VAL A 104 23.68 3.89 -3.09
N PHE A 105 23.00 2.75 -3.22
CA PHE A 105 23.22 1.85 -4.37
C PHE A 105 22.95 2.55 -5.70
N CYS A 106 21.83 3.22 -5.87
CA CYS A 106 21.48 3.94 -7.09
C CYS A 106 22.49 5.06 -7.41
N ARG A 107 22.96 5.78 -6.38
CA ARG A 107 23.99 6.80 -6.55
C ARG A 107 25.29 6.26 -7.13
N PHE A 108 25.80 5.15 -6.59
CA PHE A 108 27.13 4.63 -6.97
C PHE A 108 27.07 3.66 -8.16
N ALA A 109 26.04 2.83 -8.25
CA ALA A 109 25.94 1.82 -9.31
C ALA A 109 25.26 2.36 -10.57
N LEU A 110 24.25 3.22 -10.43
CA LEU A 110 23.47 3.77 -11.54
C LEU A 110 23.81 5.23 -11.86
N HIS A 111 24.74 5.83 -11.11
CA HIS A 111 25.19 7.22 -11.28
C HIS A 111 24.04 8.26 -11.24
N THR A 112 22.97 7.99 -10.48
CA THR A 112 21.85 8.91 -10.28
C THR A 112 22.21 10.04 -9.30
N GLY A 113 21.41 11.11 -9.24
CA GLY A 113 21.49 12.10 -8.18
C GLY A 113 21.17 11.50 -6.80
N TRP A 114 21.66 12.12 -5.70
CA TRP A 114 21.37 11.64 -4.35
C TRP A 114 19.87 11.60 -4.04
N LEU A 115 19.15 12.70 -4.36
CA LEU A 115 17.71 12.78 -4.11
C LEU A 115 16.92 11.84 -5.01
N GLU A 116 17.33 11.67 -6.27
CA GLU A 116 16.74 10.71 -7.20
C GLU A 116 16.89 9.27 -6.70
N GLY A 117 18.09 8.90 -6.25
CA GLY A 117 18.34 7.59 -5.65
C GLY A 117 17.53 7.36 -4.37
N MET A 118 17.42 8.37 -3.50
CA MET A 118 16.59 8.29 -2.30
C MET A 118 15.10 8.18 -2.65
N LEU A 119 14.64 8.88 -3.69
CA LEU A 119 13.26 8.78 -4.17
C LEU A 119 12.94 7.35 -4.66
N MET A 120 13.84 6.78 -5.49
CA MET A 120 13.70 5.38 -5.91
C MET A 120 13.66 4.44 -4.71
N GLY A 121 14.56 4.63 -3.74
CA GLY A 121 14.58 3.82 -2.52
C GLY A 121 13.32 3.97 -1.67
N ALA A 122 12.75 5.18 -1.56
CA ALA A 122 11.53 5.44 -0.82
C ALA A 122 10.31 4.73 -1.44
N VAL A 123 10.19 4.80 -2.77
CA VAL A 123 9.10 4.15 -3.51
C VAL A 123 9.21 2.62 -3.44
N LEU A 124 10.44 2.07 -3.54
CA LEU A 124 10.69 0.64 -3.51
C LEU A 124 10.78 0.06 -2.10
N GLY A 125 10.86 0.90 -1.07
CA GLY A 125 11.00 0.48 0.32
C GLY A 125 9.74 -0.10 0.94
N SER A 126 8.58 0.12 0.32
CA SER A 126 7.30 -0.46 0.72
C SER A 126 7.07 -1.83 0.08
N THR A 127 6.39 -2.70 0.81
CA THR A 127 5.92 -4.01 0.33
C THR A 127 4.41 -3.97 0.13
N ASP A 128 3.92 -4.63 -0.93
CA ASP A 128 2.48 -4.65 -1.23
C ASP A 128 1.70 -5.48 -0.20
N ALA A 129 1.00 -4.78 0.70
CA ALA A 129 0.16 -5.38 1.72
C ALA A 129 -0.93 -6.28 1.13
N ALA A 130 -1.49 -5.91 -0.02
CA ALA A 130 -2.56 -6.67 -0.65
C ALA A 130 -2.09 -8.05 -1.12
N SER A 131 -0.92 -8.13 -1.74
CA SER A 131 -0.29 -9.40 -2.12
C SER A 131 0.02 -10.27 -0.90
N VAL A 132 0.59 -9.68 0.16
CA VAL A 132 0.91 -10.39 1.41
C VAL A 132 -0.36 -10.97 2.02
N PHE A 133 -1.42 -10.17 2.19
CA PHE A 133 -2.69 -10.64 2.74
C PHE A 133 -3.34 -11.72 1.86
N SER A 134 -3.31 -11.54 0.55
CA SER A 134 -3.86 -12.51 -0.39
C SER A 134 -3.17 -13.86 -0.28
N ILE A 135 -1.84 -13.89 -0.25
CA ILE A 135 -1.05 -15.12 -0.14
C ILE A 135 -1.29 -15.80 1.21
N LEU A 136 -1.22 -15.05 2.31
CA LEU A 136 -1.38 -15.60 3.66
C LEU A 136 -2.78 -16.19 3.86
N ARG A 137 -3.82 -15.48 3.40
CA ARG A 137 -5.22 -15.89 3.57
C ARG A 137 -5.62 -17.03 2.63
N SER A 138 -5.25 -16.96 1.34
CA SER A 138 -5.62 -17.98 0.36
C SER A 138 -5.00 -19.34 0.66
N LYS A 139 -3.77 -19.36 1.14
CA LYS A 139 -3.04 -20.59 1.50
C LYS A 139 -3.23 -20.98 2.96
N LYS A 140 -4.00 -20.22 3.76
CA LYS A 140 -4.19 -20.42 5.22
C LYS A 140 -2.87 -20.65 5.94
N LEU A 141 -1.83 -19.86 5.59
CA LEU A 141 -0.50 -20.02 6.13
C LEU A 141 -0.48 -19.47 7.57
N ASP A 142 -0.25 -20.36 8.53
CA ASP A 142 0.08 -19.98 9.90
C ASP A 142 1.59 -20.13 10.09
N LEU A 143 2.28 -18.99 9.96
CA LEU A 143 3.74 -18.95 10.05
C LEU A 143 4.17 -18.94 11.52
N LYS A 144 5.17 -19.76 11.87
CA LYS A 144 5.71 -19.85 13.24
C LYS A 144 6.14 -18.48 13.77
N TYR A 145 6.14 -18.33 15.09
CA TYR A 145 6.59 -17.13 15.82
C TYR A 145 5.77 -15.86 15.56
N GLY A 146 4.52 -15.99 15.10
CA GLY A 146 3.68 -14.85 14.76
C GLY A 146 4.13 -14.08 13.51
N THR A 147 4.91 -14.72 12.64
CA THR A 147 5.48 -14.07 11.43
C THR A 147 4.38 -13.64 10.47
N ALA A 148 3.27 -14.38 10.36
CA ALA A 148 2.13 -13.96 9.54
C ALA A 148 1.55 -12.61 10.02
N SER A 149 1.29 -12.47 11.32
CA SER A 149 0.81 -11.21 11.89
C SER A 149 1.85 -10.09 11.82
N LEU A 150 3.15 -10.43 11.91
CA LEU A 150 4.24 -9.47 11.74
C LEU A 150 4.24 -8.90 10.32
N LEU A 151 4.17 -9.76 9.31
CA LEU A 151 4.10 -9.37 7.90
C LEU A 151 2.83 -8.56 7.59
N GLU A 152 1.68 -8.98 8.12
CA GLU A 152 0.42 -8.25 7.94
C GLU A 152 0.49 -6.81 8.48
N VAL A 153 1.02 -6.63 9.68
CA VAL A 153 1.14 -5.29 10.30
C VAL A 153 2.24 -4.47 9.62
N GLU A 154 3.38 -5.08 9.34
CA GLU A 154 4.51 -4.42 8.68
C GLU A 154 4.11 -3.93 7.29
N SER A 155 3.60 -4.81 6.43
CA SER A 155 3.20 -4.43 5.06
C SER A 155 2.04 -3.43 5.01
N GLY A 156 1.11 -3.46 5.98
CA GLY A 156 0.02 -2.49 6.02
C GLY A 156 0.44 -1.11 6.54
N SER A 157 1.52 -1.03 7.32
CA SER A 157 2.00 0.23 7.92
C SER A 157 3.20 0.83 7.19
N ASN A 158 3.87 0.10 6.30
CA ASN A 158 5.01 0.63 5.54
C ASN A 158 4.59 1.58 4.41
N ASP A 159 3.40 1.40 3.79
CA ASP A 159 2.89 2.28 2.75
C ASP A 159 2.77 3.76 3.20
N PRO A 160 2.11 4.08 4.34
CA PRO A 160 2.09 5.44 4.87
C PRO A 160 3.47 6.03 5.13
N VAL A 161 4.45 5.20 5.53
CA VAL A 161 5.82 5.65 5.81
C VAL A 161 6.60 5.88 4.53
N ALA A 162 6.48 4.99 3.56
CA ALA A 162 7.07 5.18 2.23
C ALA A 162 6.53 6.46 1.56
N TYR A 163 5.22 6.69 1.66
CA TYR A 163 4.60 7.94 1.20
C TYR A 163 5.17 9.17 1.92
N LEU A 164 5.34 9.11 3.24
CA LEU A 164 5.95 10.19 4.02
C LEU A 164 7.37 10.49 3.52
N ILE A 165 8.22 9.47 3.35
CA ILE A 165 9.60 9.66 2.88
C ILE A 165 9.58 10.21 1.45
N THR A 166 8.75 9.67 0.57
CA THR A 166 8.60 10.12 -0.82
C THR A 166 8.20 11.60 -0.89
N THR A 167 7.22 12.03 -0.11
CA THR A 167 6.77 13.43 -0.08
C THR A 167 7.85 14.38 0.44
N ILE A 168 8.65 13.97 1.43
CA ILE A 168 9.77 14.76 1.94
C ILE A 168 10.86 14.88 0.88
N VAL A 169 11.26 13.77 0.23
CA VAL A 169 12.29 13.79 -0.81
C VAL A 169 11.85 14.64 -2.00
N LEU A 170 10.59 14.51 -2.44
CA LEU A 170 10.03 15.37 -3.51
C LEU A 170 10.04 16.85 -3.11
N ALA A 171 9.69 17.16 -1.88
CA ALA A 171 9.74 18.52 -1.39
C ALA A 171 11.18 19.07 -1.37
N MET A 172 12.18 18.25 -1.01
CA MET A 172 13.60 18.62 -1.09
C MET A 172 14.10 18.80 -2.54
N MET A 173 13.49 18.10 -3.51
CA MET A 173 13.84 18.26 -4.94
C MET A 173 13.23 19.52 -5.57
N THR A 174 12.08 19.98 -5.05
CA THR A 174 11.31 21.07 -5.67
C THR A 174 11.51 22.42 -4.99
N THR A 175 11.87 22.41 -3.70
CA THR A 175 12.01 23.65 -2.90
C THR A 175 13.17 23.54 -1.92
N GLU A 176 13.81 24.66 -1.62
CA GLU A 176 14.75 24.73 -0.50
C GLU A 176 13.99 24.65 0.83
N ILE A 177 14.12 23.53 1.51
CA ILE A 177 13.43 23.30 2.79
C ILE A 177 14.42 23.44 3.94
N SER A 178 14.09 24.30 4.90
CA SER A 178 14.83 24.36 6.15
C SER A 178 14.64 23.09 6.99
N ALA A 179 15.66 22.73 7.78
CA ALA A 179 15.58 21.57 8.68
C ALA A 179 14.37 21.65 9.64
N GLY A 180 14.03 22.85 10.12
CA GLY A 180 12.86 23.07 10.99
C GLY A 180 11.54 22.75 10.28
N ARG A 181 11.40 23.14 9.01
CA ARG A 181 10.21 22.81 8.20
C ARG A 181 10.10 21.31 7.93
N MET A 182 11.23 20.65 7.65
CA MET A 182 11.26 19.20 7.45
C MET A 182 10.83 18.46 8.73
N LEU A 183 11.34 18.83 9.89
CA LEU A 183 10.94 18.25 11.18
C LEU A 183 9.45 18.47 11.45
N TYR A 184 8.94 19.68 11.16
CA TYR A 184 7.51 19.96 11.30
C TYR A 184 6.67 19.10 10.36
N MET A 185 7.08 18.88 9.10
CA MET A 185 6.37 18.00 8.17
C MET A 185 6.31 16.56 8.69
N ILE A 186 7.42 16.03 9.21
CA ILE A 186 7.45 14.69 9.82
C ILE A 186 6.49 14.62 11.01
N PHE A 187 6.58 15.58 11.90
CA PHE A 187 5.70 15.69 13.08
C PHE A 187 4.22 15.77 12.68
N ALA A 188 3.87 16.68 11.77
CA ALA A 188 2.51 16.88 11.32
C ALA A 188 1.93 15.63 10.66
N GLN A 189 2.68 14.99 9.76
CA GLN A 189 2.23 13.78 9.08
C GLN A 189 1.95 12.64 10.08
N ILE A 190 2.81 12.45 11.07
CA ILE A 190 2.64 11.37 12.07
C ILE A 190 1.53 11.74 13.07
N VAL A 191 1.64 12.89 13.72
CA VAL A 191 0.74 13.25 14.83
C VAL A 191 -0.69 13.49 14.35
N TYR A 192 -0.86 14.26 13.28
CA TYR A 192 -2.21 14.50 12.72
C TYR A 192 -2.77 13.24 12.08
N GLY A 193 -1.93 12.45 11.38
CA GLY A 193 -2.36 11.17 10.82
C GLY A 193 -2.89 10.22 11.89
N VAL A 194 -2.10 9.92 12.92
CA VAL A 194 -2.53 9.02 14.00
C VAL A 194 -3.68 9.61 14.81
N GLY A 195 -3.58 10.89 15.20
CA GLY A 195 -4.56 11.54 16.06
C GLY A 195 -5.95 11.63 15.42
N ILE A 196 -6.04 12.12 14.19
CA ILE A 196 -7.33 12.26 13.48
C ILE A 196 -7.92 10.88 13.18
N GLY A 197 -7.10 9.93 12.70
CA GLY A 197 -7.56 8.56 12.45
C GLY A 197 -8.16 7.90 13.70
N ALA A 198 -7.49 8.06 14.85
CA ALA A 198 -7.98 7.52 16.11
C ALA A 198 -9.26 8.21 16.59
N VAL A 199 -9.31 9.54 16.57
CA VAL A 199 -10.50 10.31 16.99
C VAL A 199 -11.69 9.97 16.11
N LEU A 200 -11.52 10.00 14.78
CA LEU A 200 -12.60 9.68 13.85
C LEU A 200 -13.11 8.26 14.04
N ALA A 201 -12.22 7.29 14.24
CA ALA A 201 -12.63 5.90 14.50
C ALA A 201 -13.43 5.77 15.80
N VAL A 202 -12.99 6.41 16.89
CA VAL A 202 -13.73 6.39 18.17
C VAL A 202 -15.10 7.05 18.03
N CYS A 203 -15.18 8.21 17.38
CA CYS A 203 -16.45 8.87 17.08
C CYS A 203 -17.38 7.98 16.25
N THR A 204 -16.83 7.31 15.23
CA THR A 204 -17.56 6.37 14.39
C THR A 204 -18.11 5.18 15.20
N VAL A 205 -17.30 4.59 16.09
CA VAL A 205 -17.77 3.50 16.97
C VAL A 205 -18.91 3.98 17.87
N PHE A 206 -18.77 5.16 18.46
CA PHE A 206 -19.81 5.75 19.31
C PHE A 206 -21.11 5.98 18.53
N PHE A 207 -21.00 6.54 17.33
CA PHE A 207 -22.13 6.77 16.44
C PHE A 207 -22.84 5.44 16.08
N LEU A 208 -22.11 4.45 15.60
CA LEU A 208 -22.66 3.15 15.19
C LEU A 208 -23.30 2.36 16.34
N ARG A 209 -22.90 2.60 17.59
CA ARG A 209 -23.52 1.98 18.76
C ARG A 209 -24.86 2.63 19.12
N ARG A 210 -25.01 3.91 18.80
CA ARG A 210 -26.22 4.69 19.13
C ARG A 210 -27.21 4.76 18.01
N PHE A 211 -26.72 4.80 16.76
CA PHE A 211 -27.53 4.97 15.57
C PHE A 211 -27.70 3.65 14.83
N ARG A 212 -28.95 3.34 14.46
CA ARG A 212 -29.28 2.18 13.62
C ARG A 212 -29.76 2.66 12.27
N PHE A 213 -29.16 2.17 11.21
CA PHE A 213 -29.61 2.45 9.86
C PHE A 213 -30.89 1.64 9.55
N GLU A 214 -31.91 2.29 9.03
CA GLU A 214 -33.16 1.64 8.64
C GLU A 214 -33.00 0.81 7.37
N THR A 215 -32.17 1.29 6.42
CA THR A 215 -31.94 0.63 5.15
C THR A 215 -30.72 -0.28 5.24
N SER A 216 -30.90 -1.54 4.84
CA SER A 216 -29.79 -2.50 4.74
C SER A 216 -28.73 -2.01 3.74
N GLY A 217 -27.48 -2.03 4.15
CA GLY A 217 -26.33 -1.59 3.34
C GLY A 217 -25.89 -0.15 3.57
N PHE A 218 -26.70 0.72 4.18
CA PHE A 218 -26.28 2.11 4.48
C PHE A 218 -25.17 2.18 5.51
N ASP A 219 -25.07 1.21 6.39
CA ASP A 219 -23.94 1.01 7.30
C ASP A 219 -22.62 0.83 6.54
N THR A 220 -22.66 0.14 5.41
CA THR A 220 -21.51 -0.11 4.54
C THR A 220 -21.09 1.14 3.77
N VAL A 221 -22.08 1.88 3.23
CA VAL A 221 -21.84 3.18 2.56
C VAL A 221 -21.29 4.20 3.55
N PHE A 222 -21.83 4.22 4.77
CA PHE A 222 -21.31 5.06 5.85
C PHE A 222 -19.85 4.74 6.18
N MET A 223 -19.48 3.46 6.28
CA MET A 223 -18.10 3.05 6.50
C MET A 223 -17.18 3.44 5.34
N ALA A 224 -17.66 3.40 4.09
CA ALA A 224 -16.92 3.90 2.94
C ALA A 224 -16.68 5.42 3.03
N ALA A 225 -17.68 6.19 3.46
CA ALA A 225 -17.53 7.63 3.71
C ALA A 225 -16.51 7.90 4.84
N ILE A 226 -16.52 7.10 5.92
CA ILE A 226 -15.53 7.20 7.00
C ILE A 226 -14.11 6.89 6.50
N ALA A 227 -13.93 5.92 5.61
CA ALA A 227 -12.63 5.64 4.99
C ALA A 227 -12.11 6.86 4.23
N ILE A 228 -12.94 7.53 3.43
CA ILE A 228 -12.57 8.74 2.71
C ILE A 228 -12.28 9.89 3.67
N LEU A 229 -13.15 10.13 4.66
CA LEU A 229 -12.94 11.18 5.66
C LEU A 229 -11.65 10.98 6.46
N SER A 230 -11.31 9.73 6.79
CA SER A 230 -10.07 9.41 7.51
C SER A 230 -8.81 9.79 6.74
N TYR A 231 -8.87 9.81 5.41
CA TYR A 231 -7.80 10.32 4.56
C TYR A 231 -7.83 11.84 4.43
N VAL A 232 -8.98 12.41 4.11
CA VAL A 232 -9.09 13.83 3.73
C VAL A 232 -8.82 14.76 4.90
N LEU A 233 -9.40 14.48 6.08
CA LEU A 233 -9.28 15.39 7.23
C LEU A 233 -7.83 15.69 7.66
N PRO A 234 -6.93 14.71 7.83
CA PRO A 234 -5.55 15.02 8.16
C PRO A 234 -4.81 15.71 7.01
N VAL A 235 -5.09 15.37 5.75
CA VAL A 235 -4.45 16.00 4.57
C VAL A 235 -4.71 17.51 4.53
N LEU A 236 -5.92 17.95 4.87
CA LEU A 236 -6.28 19.38 4.90
C LEU A 236 -5.41 20.21 5.86
N ILE A 237 -4.81 19.58 6.87
CA ILE A 237 -3.93 20.24 7.86
C ILE A 237 -2.47 19.81 7.77
N GLY A 238 -2.06 19.17 6.66
CA GLY A 238 -0.70 18.72 6.42
C GLY A 238 -0.32 17.39 7.09
N GLY A 239 -1.31 16.60 7.52
CA GLY A 239 -1.12 15.26 8.08
C GLY A 239 -1.10 14.17 7.00
N ASN A 240 -0.72 12.94 7.39
CA ASN A 240 -0.71 11.78 6.50
C ASN A 240 -2.08 11.09 6.47
N GLY A 241 -2.79 11.22 5.34
CA GLY A 241 -4.11 10.63 5.15
C GLY A 241 -4.10 9.11 5.13
N TYR A 242 -3.07 8.50 4.55
CA TYR A 242 -2.96 7.03 4.50
C TYR A 242 -2.71 6.43 5.88
N LEU A 243 -1.85 7.07 6.69
CA LEU A 243 -1.63 6.65 8.08
C LEU A 243 -2.92 6.76 8.90
N SER A 244 -3.68 7.84 8.71
CA SER A 244 -4.96 8.04 9.38
C SER A 244 -5.99 6.97 8.97
N ALA A 245 -6.12 6.69 7.68
CA ALA A 245 -7.02 5.65 7.17
C ALA A 245 -6.65 4.26 7.73
N TYR A 246 -5.36 3.95 7.80
CA TYR A 246 -4.87 2.70 8.36
C TYR A 246 -5.21 2.56 9.86
N ILE A 247 -4.93 3.60 10.66
CA ILE A 247 -5.25 3.62 12.10
C ILE A 247 -6.76 3.52 12.33
N ALA A 248 -7.55 4.27 11.56
CA ALA A 248 -9.01 4.18 11.61
C ALA A 248 -9.49 2.75 11.30
N GLY A 249 -8.94 2.14 10.25
CA GLY A 249 -9.21 0.76 9.89
C GLY A 249 -8.92 -0.21 11.04
N ILE A 250 -7.71 -0.16 11.64
CA ILE A 250 -7.33 -1.02 12.77
C ILE A 250 -8.32 -0.88 13.94
N ILE A 251 -8.65 0.34 14.33
CA ILE A 251 -9.53 0.58 15.47
C ILE A 251 -10.92 0.01 15.16
N LEU A 252 -11.52 0.37 14.03
CA LEU A 252 -12.86 -0.08 13.64
C LEU A 252 -12.91 -1.59 13.42
N GLY A 253 -11.90 -2.16 12.80
CA GLY A 253 -11.78 -3.59 12.57
C GLY A 253 -11.74 -4.43 13.85
N ASN A 254 -11.29 -3.87 14.98
CA ASN A 254 -11.22 -4.58 16.26
C ASN A 254 -12.38 -4.28 17.20
N GLN A 255 -13.34 -3.43 16.77
CA GLN A 255 -14.55 -3.17 17.55
C GLN A 255 -15.71 -4.09 17.15
N LYS A 256 -16.65 -4.24 18.09
CA LYS A 256 -17.93 -4.89 17.82
C LYS A 256 -18.86 -3.85 17.17
N ILE A 257 -18.93 -3.88 15.85
CA ILE A 257 -19.80 -3.01 15.04
C ILE A 257 -20.93 -3.82 14.41
N PRO A 258 -22.11 -3.22 14.17
CA PRO A 258 -23.22 -3.90 13.51
C PRO A 258 -22.83 -4.41 12.12
N ASN A 259 -23.42 -5.50 11.68
CA ASN A 259 -23.29 -6.06 10.31
C ASN A 259 -21.84 -6.23 9.80
N LYS A 260 -20.88 -6.46 10.69
CA LYS A 260 -19.46 -6.54 10.35
C LYS A 260 -19.15 -7.52 9.21
N LYS A 261 -19.89 -8.64 9.12
CA LYS A 261 -19.71 -9.61 8.03
C LYS A 261 -20.02 -8.99 6.67
N ASN A 262 -21.11 -8.23 6.57
CA ASN A 262 -21.50 -7.57 5.33
C ASN A 262 -20.47 -6.50 4.93
N GLN A 263 -19.94 -5.76 5.91
CA GLN A 263 -18.88 -4.79 5.68
C GLN A 263 -17.61 -5.46 5.15
N VAL A 264 -17.19 -6.59 5.71
CA VAL A 264 -16.05 -7.37 5.22
C VAL A 264 -16.27 -7.78 3.76
N HIS A 265 -17.42 -8.37 3.41
CA HIS A 265 -17.72 -8.78 2.03
C HIS A 265 -17.74 -7.60 1.06
N PHE A 266 -18.29 -6.46 1.47
CA PHE A 266 -18.29 -5.26 0.63
C PHE A 266 -16.87 -4.76 0.37
N PHE A 267 -16.08 -4.60 1.44
CA PHE A 267 -14.71 -4.12 1.29
C PHE A 267 -13.81 -5.12 0.56
N ASP A 268 -14.02 -6.42 0.69
CA ASP A 268 -13.34 -7.44 -0.14
C ASP A 268 -13.59 -7.19 -1.63
N GLY A 269 -14.84 -6.93 -2.01
CA GLY A 269 -15.19 -6.63 -3.41
C GLY A 269 -14.62 -5.30 -3.89
N VAL A 270 -14.79 -4.24 -3.09
CA VAL A 270 -14.30 -2.89 -3.42
C VAL A 270 -12.79 -2.87 -3.55
N THR A 271 -12.06 -3.44 -2.58
CA THR A 271 -10.59 -3.44 -2.64
C THR A 271 -10.06 -4.32 -3.77
N GLY A 272 -10.71 -5.44 -4.07
CA GLY A 272 -10.37 -6.24 -5.25
C GLY A 272 -10.54 -5.46 -6.56
N PHE A 273 -11.63 -4.70 -6.69
CA PHE A 273 -11.83 -3.81 -7.84
C PHE A 273 -10.81 -2.66 -7.89
N MET A 274 -10.51 -2.04 -6.75
CA MET A 274 -9.50 -0.98 -6.65
C MET A 274 -8.10 -1.47 -7.03
N GLN A 275 -7.70 -2.66 -6.58
CA GLN A 275 -6.44 -3.29 -6.99
C GLN A 275 -6.38 -3.53 -8.49
N LEU A 276 -7.45 -4.11 -9.06
CA LEU A 276 -7.56 -4.28 -10.51
C LEU A 276 -7.35 -2.95 -11.23
N MET A 277 -8.04 -1.91 -10.81
CA MET A 277 -7.96 -0.59 -11.43
C MET A 277 -6.55 0.00 -11.35
N VAL A 278 -5.91 -0.03 -10.17
CA VAL A 278 -4.55 0.50 -9.98
C VAL A 278 -3.55 -0.22 -10.87
N PHE A 279 -3.50 -1.55 -10.82
CA PHE A 279 -2.51 -2.31 -11.60
C PHE A 279 -2.78 -2.29 -13.09
N PHE A 280 -4.05 -2.24 -13.52
CA PHE A 280 -4.40 -2.02 -14.91
C PHE A 280 -3.95 -0.64 -15.41
N LEU A 281 -4.20 0.44 -14.64
CA LEU A 281 -3.76 1.80 -15.00
C LEU A 281 -2.23 1.91 -15.05
N LEU A 282 -1.52 1.30 -14.10
CA LEU A 282 -0.05 1.24 -14.13
C LEU A 282 0.45 0.49 -15.36
N GLY A 283 -0.21 -0.60 -15.74
CA GLY A 283 0.09 -1.33 -16.98
C GLY A 283 -0.17 -0.49 -18.22
N LEU A 284 -1.27 0.24 -18.25
CA LEU A 284 -1.66 1.12 -19.36
C LEU A 284 -0.66 2.27 -19.58
N LEU A 285 -0.07 2.80 -18.49
CA LEU A 285 0.97 3.82 -18.52
C LEU A 285 2.36 3.26 -18.86
N CYS A 286 2.54 1.95 -18.77
CA CYS A 286 3.81 1.31 -19.09
C CYS A 286 4.03 1.28 -20.60
N THR A 287 5.28 1.53 -21.01
CA THR A 287 5.71 1.45 -22.41
C THR A 287 6.66 0.25 -22.57
N PRO A 288 6.16 -0.96 -22.88
CA PRO A 288 6.97 -2.18 -22.97
C PRO A 288 8.17 -2.08 -23.91
N SER A 289 8.05 -1.36 -25.01
CA SER A 289 9.17 -1.14 -25.96
C SER A 289 10.39 -0.48 -25.34
N LYS A 290 10.20 0.33 -24.29
CA LYS A 290 11.29 1.00 -23.57
C LYS A 290 11.87 0.15 -22.42
N LEU A 291 11.21 -0.94 -22.02
CA LEU A 291 11.70 -1.79 -20.94
C LEU A 291 13.06 -2.41 -21.23
N GLY A 292 13.37 -2.71 -22.51
CA GLY A 292 14.66 -3.28 -22.89
C GLY A 292 15.87 -2.44 -22.45
N SER A 293 15.75 -1.11 -22.45
CA SER A 293 16.83 -0.20 -22.05
C SER A 293 17.02 -0.11 -20.53
N VAL A 294 15.99 -0.39 -19.74
CA VAL A 294 16.01 -0.26 -18.28
C VAL A 294 15.98 -1.60 -17.53
N ILE A 295 15.87 -2.73 -18.25
CA ILE A 295 15.72 -4.05 -17.62
C ILE A 295 16.93 -4.43 -16.77
N LEU A 296 18.16 -4.09 -17.24
CA LEU A 296 19.38 -4.41 -16.52
C LEU A 296 19.52 -3.61 -15.21
N PRO A 297 19.35 -2.27 -15.21
CA PRO A 297 19.28 -1.48 -13.97
C PRO A 297 18.16 -1.93 -13.05
N ALA A 298 16.96 -2.18 -13.57
CA ALA A 298 15.83 -2.65 -12.78
C ALA A 298 16.09 -4.00 -12.11
N LEU A 299 16.69 -4.95 -12.84
CA LEU A 299 17.09 -6.25 -12.28
C LEU A 299 18.15 -6.09 -11.20
N ALA A 300 19.16 -5.22 -11.41
CA ALA A 300 20.17 -4.94 -10.41
C ALA A 300 19.56 -4.36 -9.13
N ILE A 301 18.63 -3.40 -9.26
CA ILE A 301 17.86 -2.84 -8.14
C ILE A 301 17.10 -3.96 -7.42
N ALA A 302 16.36 -4.81 -8.14
CA ALA A 302 15.56 -5.87 -7.56
C ALA A 302 16.43 -6.89 -6.80
N VAL A 303 17.59 -7.29 -7.37
CA VAL A 303 18.53 -8.21 -6.74
C VAL A 303 19.13 -7.61 -5.47
N VAL A 304 19.59 -6.36 -5.52
CA VAL A 304 20.19 -5.69 -4.36
C VAL A 304 19.15 -5.44 -3.28
N LEU A 305 17.95 -5.01 -3.65
CA LEU A 305 16.85 -4.82 -2.70
C LEU A 305 16.52 -6.13 -1.96
N THR A 306 16.33 -7.21 -2.71
CA THR A 306 15.85 -8.50 -2.17
C THR A 306 16.92 -9.25 -1.40
N PHE A 307 18.15 -9.27 -1.89
CA PHE A 307 19.19 -10.13 -1.34
C PHE A 307 20.23 -9.40 -0.47
N VAL A 308 20.28 -8.07 -0.53
CA VAL A 308 21.26 -7.28 0.25
C VAL A 308 20.56 -6.30 1.17
N ALA A 309 19.83 -5.31 0.63
CA ALA A 309 19.30 -4.20 1.43
C ALA A 309 18.27 -4.69 2.46
N ARG A 310 17.26 -5.43 2.01
CA ARG A 310 16.19 -5.93 2.90
C ARG A 310 16.71 -6.89 3.96
N PRO A 311 17.45 -7.97 3.65
CA PRO A 311 17.99 -8.88 4.66
C PRO A 311 18.93 -8.19 5.66
N LEU A 312 19.76 -7.25 5.20
CA LEU A 312 20.65 -6.50 6.07
C LEU A 312 19.87 -5.63 7.06
N VAL A 313 18.90 -4.87 6.57
CA VAL A 313 18.07 -4.00 7.41
C VAL A 313 17.25 -4.82 8.41
N VAL A 314 16.59 -5.88 7.94
CA VAL A 314 15.81 -6.78 8.81
C VAL A 314 16.69 -7.44 9.85
N GLY A 315 17.87 -7.93 9.45
CA GLY A 315 18.85 -8.53 10.35
C GLY A 315 19.30 -7.56 11.44
N VAL A 316 19.69 -6.34 11.06
CA VAL A 316 20.12 -5.31 12.03
C VAL A 316 19.00 -4.94 13.00
N LEU A 317 17.77 -4.75 12.51
CA LEU A 317 16.66 -4.29 13.33
C LEU A 317 16.04 -5.39 14.20
N LEU A 318 15.99 -6.64 13.74
CA LEU A 318 15.33 -7.72 14.48
C LEU A 318 16.28 -8.52 15.40
N THR A 319 17.59 -8.46 15.19
CA THR A 319 18.59 -9.16 16.04
C THR A 319 18.51 -8.70 17.52
N PRO A 320 18.37 -7.41 17.86
CA PRO A 320 18.21 -6.98 19.24
C PRO A 320 16.97 -7.56 19.93
N PHE A 321 15.93 -7.87 19.15
CA PHE A 321 14.69 -8.48 19.65
C PHE A 321 14.77 -10.01 19.71
N ARG A 322 15.95 -10.60 19.54
CA ARG A 322 16.19 -12.06 19.54
C ARG A 322 15.26 -12.80 18.58
N ALA A 323 14.90 -12.16 17.44
CA ALA A 323 14.10 -12.80 16.41
C ALA A 323 14.87 -13.98 15.83
N LYS A 324 14.18 -15.10 15.62
CA LYS A 324 14.81 -16.30 15.07
C LYS A 324 15.12 -16.12 13.58
N LEU A 325 16.20 -16.73 13.12
CA LEU A 325 16.65 -16.63 11.72
C LEU A 325 15.51 -16.90 10.68
N PRO A 326 14.66 -17.94 10.86
CA PRO A 326 13.53 -18.14 9.93
C PRO A 326 12.54 -16.97 9.89
N GLN A 327 12.35 -16.25 11.00
CA GLN A 327 11.51 -15.07 11.05
C GLN A 327 12.15 -13.90 10.30
N GLN A 328 13.47 -13.70 10.45
CA GLN A 328 14.22 -12.64 9.76
C GLN A 328 14.29 -12.86 8.25
N LEU A 329 14.35 -14.12 7.79
CA LEU A 329 14.42 -14.45 6.36
C LEU A 329 13.08 -14.37 5.64
N LEU A 330 11.96 -14.40 6.37
CA LEU A 330 10.60 -14.32 5.79
C LEU A 330 10.05 -12.90 5.74
N VAL A 331 10.65 -11.99 6.48
CA VAL A 331 10.29 -10.56 6.53
C VAL A 331 11.26 -9.75 5.67
#